data_f8dac5031a14e5931b99fbf62a718276
#
_entry.id   f8dac5031a14e5931b99fbf62a718276
#
_cell.length_a   1.000
_cell.length_b   1.000
_cell.length_c   1.000
_cell.angle_alpha   90.00
_cell.angle_beta   90.00
_cell.angle_gamma   90.00
#
_symmetry.space_group_name_H-M   'P 1'
#
loop_
_entity.id
_entity.type
_entity.pdbx_description
1 polymer ?
#
loop_
_entity_poly.entity_id
_entity_poly.type
_entity_poly.pdbx_seq_one_letter_code
_entity_poly.pdbx_strand_id
1 'polypeptide(L)'
;MTLAELGGALAAIGGFEPHPFVAVAVSGGPDSLALLLLTHALLGERCVAATVDHGLRPEAADEAAWVADLCAARGIDHAILRGPLPERAGHTANVSARARALRYDLLHAHADAVGAAHIATAHHADDQVETLIMRLNRGAGVGGLAGVRAVTGRVIRPLLGWRRAELGAIVAAAGIVAVEDPSNVSDRYDRARLRKQLAAIDWIDAARVAASASALADAEEAIGWVMRQLGTDRVAAEGDSLLLDPGDLPFELVRRLVEHCVRQIDPAAEIRGSALVRMVKALESGETAMLGNVVATPRSLGAWRFGKAPPRRLL
;
A
#
# COMPACT_ATOMS: atom_id res chain seq x y z
N MET A 1 15.46 -14.01 -16.98
CA MET A 1 14.08 -13.80 -16.51
C MET A 1 13.09 -14.23 -17.59
N THR A 2 12.09 -15.00 -17.25
CA THR A 2 11.23 -15.71 -18.19
C THR A 2 9.75 -15.37 -17.92
N LEU A 3 8.93 -15.49 -18.95
CA LEU A 3 7.47 -15.40 -18.83
C LEU A 3 6.91 -16.41 -17.81
N ALA A 4 7.62 -17.56 -17.63
CA ALA A 4 7.26 -18.55 -16.64
C ALA A 4 7.38 -18.04 -15.21
N GLU A 5 8.38 -17.22 -14.91
CA GLU A 5 8.54 -16.60 -13.57
C GLU A 5 7.43 -15.57 -13.29
N LEU A 6 7.02 -14.77 -14.29
CA LEU A 6 5.87 -13.89 -14.15
C LEU A 6 4.58 -14.71 -13.95
N GLY A 7 4.38 -15.76 -14.75
CA GLY A 7 3.24 -16.66 -14.61
C GLY A 7 3.19 -17.28 -13.22
N GLY A 8 4.32 -17.72 -12.69
CA GLY A 8 4.45 -18.22 -11.31
C GLY A 8 4.12 -17.15 -10.26
N ALA A 9 4.61 -15.91 -10.42
CA ALA A 9 4.30 -14.81 -9.51
C ALA A 9 2.80 -14.45 -9.53
N LEU A 10 2.18 -14.44 -10.70
CA LEU A 10 0.74 -14.22 -10.84
C LEU A 10 -0.07 -15.35 -10.22
N ALA A 11 0.32 -16.60 -10.42
CA ALA A 11 -0.35 -17.77 -9.83
C ALA A 11 -0.23 -17.78 -8.28
N ALA A 12 0.89 -17.34 -7.74
CA ALA A 12 1.09 -17.22 -6.29
C ALA A 12 0.22 -16.13 -5.63
N ILE A 13 -0.31 -15.20 -6.42
CA ILE A 13 -1.22 -14.15 -5.97
C ILE A 13 -2.65 -14.70 -5.73
N GLY A 14 -2.89 -15.80 -5.19
CA GLY A 14 -4.16 -16.44 -4.83
C GLY A 14 -5.46 -15.87 -5.46
N GLY A 15 -6.29 -16.73 -6.04
CA GLY A 15 -7.52 -16.33 -6.73
C GLY A 15 -7.30 -15.83 -8.16
N PHE A 16 -6.11 -16.01 -8.69
CA PHE A 16 -5.81 -15.74 -10.10
C PHE A 16 -6.44 -16.86 -10.96
N GLU A 17 -7.55 -16.56 -11.59
CA GLU A 17 -8.15 -17.46 -12.58
C GLU A 17 -7.17 -17.75 -13.73
N PRO A 18 -7.24 -18.93 -14.38
CA PRO A 18 -6.33 -19.26 -15.47
C PRO A 18 -6.58 -18.37 -16.68
N HIS A 19 -6.25 -17.15 -16.71
CA HIS A 19 -6.36 -16.10 -17.73
C HIS A 19 -7.18 -14.88 -17.26
N PRO A 20 -6.79 -14.22 -16.19
CA PRO A 20 -7.50 -13.03 -15.73
C PRO A 20 -7.35 -11.89 -16.73
N PHE A 21 -8.34 -11.01 -16.76
CA PHE A 21 -8.23 -9.74 -17.46
C PHE A 21 -7.56 -8.72 -16.54
N VAL A 22 -6.44 -8.15 -16.97
CA VAL A 22 -5.56 -7.31 -16.16
C VAL A 22 -5.38 -5.93 -16.77
N ALA A 23 -5.67 -4.88 -16.01
CA ALA A 23 -5.32 -3.51 -16.35
C ALA A 23 -3.91 -3.19 -15.79
N VAL A 24 -2.97 -2.87 -16.65
CA VAL A 24 -1.59 -2.51 -16.27
C VAL A 24 -1.47 -0.99 -16.16
N ALA A 25 -1.08 -0.50 -14.98
CA ALA A 25 -0.79 0.91 -14.77
C ALA A 25 0.59 1.26 -15.35
N VAL A 26 0.63 2.07 -16.41
CA VAL A 26 1.85 2.42 -17.14
C VAL A 26 2.14 3.91 -16.97
N SER A 27 3.34 4.25 -16.52
CA SER A 27 3.80 5.64 -16.36
C SER A 27 4.83 6.08 -17.42
N GLY A 28 5.18 5.19 -18.35
CA GLY A 28 6.25 5.44 -19.32
C GLY A 28 7.66 5.15 -18.80
N GLY A 29 7.84 4.98 -17.49
CA GLY A 29 9.13 4.60 -16.90
C GLY A 29 9.48 3.12 -17.12
N PRO A 30 10.77 2.74 -17.02
CA PRO A 30 11.25 1.39 -17.38
C PRO A 30 10.53 0.27 -16.64
N ASP A 31 10.26 0.45 -15.33
CA ASP A 31 9.63 -0.59 -14.52
C ASP A 31 8.19 -0.89 -14.99
N SER A 32 7.41 0.15 -15.29
CA SER A 32 6.03 0.01 -15.77
C SER A 32 5.94 -0.51 -17.19
N LEU A 33 6.90 -0.15 -18.04
CA LEU A 33 6.99 -0.68 -19.41
C LEU A 33 7.38 -2.16 -19.40
N ALA A 34 8.33 -2.56 -18.56
CA ALA A 34 8.68 -3.98 -18.38
C ALA A 34 7.46 -4.80 -17.93
N LEU A 35 6.71 -4.29 -16.93
CA LEU A 35 5.47 -4.94 -16.50
C LEU A 35 4.47 -5.10 -17.64
N LEU A 36 4.25 -4.04 -18.44
CA LEU A 36 3.34 -4.07 -19.57
C LEU A 36 3.75 -5.12 -20.60
N LEU A 37 5.01 -5.09 -21.05
CA LEU A 37 5.53 -6.00 -22.05
C LEU A 37 5.40 -7.46 -21.62
N LEU A 38 5.76 -7.76 -20.39
CA LEU A 38 5.67 -9.11 -19.83
C LEU A 38 4.24 -9.58 -19.64
N THR A 39 3.35 -8.70 -19.15
CA THR A 39 1.94 -9.04 -18.95
C THR A 39 1.24 -9.27 -20.29
N HIS A 40 1.50 -8.42 -21.29
CA HIS A 40 0.94 -8.59 -22.61
C HIS A 40 1.48 -9.84 -23.32
N ALA A 41 2.78 -10.14 -23.19
CA ALA A 41 3.35 -11.37 -23.75
C ALA A 41 2.76 -12.66 -23.12
N LEU A 42 2.32 -12.57 -21.86
CA LEU A 42 1.71 -13.70 -21.15
C LEU A 42 0.20 -13.83 -21.39
N LEU A 43 -0.53 -12.72 -21.41
CA LEU A 43 -2.01 -12.69 -21.40
C LEU A 43 -2.62 -12.27 -22.74
N GLY A 44 -1.82 -11.73 -23.69
CA GLY A 44 -2.31 -11.23 -24.97
C GLY A 44 -3.39 -10.16 -24.81
N GLU A 45 -4.52 -10.31 -25.48
CA GLU A 45 -5.68 -9.41 -25.47
C GLU A 45 -6.34 -9.26 -24.09
N ARG A 46 -5.98 -10.09 -23.12
CA ARG A 46 -6.44 -9.96 -21.72
C ARG A 46 -5.59 -9.00 -20.89
N CYS A 47 -4.69 -8.27 -21.54
CA CYS A 47 -3.89 -7.21 -20.95
C CYS A 47 -4.26 -5.88 -21.61
N VAL A 48 -4.77 -4.94 -20.82
CA VAL A 48 -4.99 -3.55 -21.24
C VAL A 48 -4.08 -2.62 -20.45
N ALA A 49 -3.67 -1.52 -21.04
CA ALA A 49 -2.81 -0.53 -20.41
C ALA A 49 -3.60 0.72 -20.04
N ALA A 50 -3.21 1.37 -18.94
CA ALA A 50 -3.75 2.65 -18.54
C ALA A 50 -2.66 3.59 -18.03
N THR A 51 -2.62 4.81 -18.54
CA THR A 51 -1.73 5.88 -18.06
C THR A 51 -2.55 6.97 -17.39
N VAL A 52 -2.16 7.34 -16.17
CA VAL A 52 -2.83 8.43 -15.44
C VAL A 52 -2.07 9.72 -15.64
N ASP A 53 -2.71 10.67 -16.31
CA ASP A 53 -2.22 12.03 -16.43
C ASP A 53 -2.83 12.90 -15.32
N HIS A 54 -1.99 13.29 -14.35
CA HIS A 54 -2.41 14.09 -13.20
C HIS A 54 -2.51 15.58 -13.50
N GLY A 55 -2.05 16.03 -14.68
CA GLY A 55 -1.99 17.46 -15.03
C GLY A 55 -1.06 18.29 -14.14
N LEU A 56 -0.13 17.66 -13.39
CA LEU A 56 0.77 18.36 -12.48
C LEU A 56 1.99 18.95 -13.19
N ARG A 57 2.31 18.44 -14.37
CA ARG A 57 3.43 18.88 -15.21
C ARG A 57 2.96 18.99 -16.66
N PRO A 58 3.43 20.00 -17.41
CA PRO A 58 3.08 20.12 -18.83
C PRO A 58 3.47 18.87 -19.63
N GLU A 59 4.61 18.27 -19.31
CA GLU A 59 5.18 17.11 -20.02
C GLU A 59 4.38 15.82 -19.81
N ALA A 60 3.54 15.75 -18.78
CA ALA A 60 2.76 14.55 -18.45
C ALA A 60 1.79 14.14 -19.57
N ALA A 61 1.25 15.12 -20.31
CA ALA A 61 0.38 14.86 -21.45
C ALA A 61 1.15 14.23 -22.64
N ASP A 62 2.35 14.73 -22.91
CA ASP A 62 3.22 14.20 -23.97
C ASP A 62 3.75 12.80 -23.62
N GLU A 63 4.11 12.59 -22.35
CA GLU A 63 4.50 11.29 -21.83
C GLU A 63 3.37 10.26 -21.97
N ALA A 64 2.13 10.66 -21.65
CA ALA A 64 0.97 9.78 -21.79
C ALA A 64 0.64 9.48 -23.26
N ALA A 65 0.78 10.46 -24.16
CA ALA A 65 0.60 10.28 -25.60
C ALA A 65 1.66 9.33 -26.16
N TRP A 66 2.92 9.49 -25.76
CA TRP A 66 4.01 8.59 -26.15
C TRP A 66 3.73 7.14 -25.72
N VAL A 67 3.21 6.91 -24.52
CA VAL A 67 2.81 5.56 -24.08
C VAL A 67 1.67 5.03 -24.95
N ALA A 68 0.70 5.87 -25.32
CA ALA A 68 -0.41 5.47 -26.19
C ALA A 68 0.09 5.02 -27.57
N ASP A 69 1.00 5.78 -28.18
CA ASP A 69 1.61 5.42 -29.46
C ASP A 69 2.40 4.12 -29.37
N LEU A 70 3.14 3.93 -28.28
CA LEU A 70 3.88 2.70 -27.99
C LEU A 70 2.95 1.48 -27.90
N CYS A 71 1.82 1.62 -27.22
CA CYS A 71 0.82 0.58 -27.09
C CYS A 71 0.16 0.28 -28.43
N ALA A 72 -0.25 1.30 -29.18
CA ALA A 72 -0.84 1.14 -30.52
C ALA A 72 0.08 0.40 -31.49
N ALA A 73 1.37 0.74 -31.50
CA ALA A 73 2.38 0.06 -32.33
C ALA A 73 2.57 -1.43 -31.95
N ARG A 74 2.08 -1.87 -30.79
CA ARG A 74 2.16 -3.26 -30.28
C ARG A 74 0.82 -3.98 -30.21
N GLY A 75 -0.25 -3.34 -30.68
CA GLY A 75 -1.60 -3.91 -30.61
C GLY A 75 -2.11 -4.08 -29.17
N ILE A 76 -1.69 -3.20 -28.25
CA ILE A 76 -2.13 -3.19 -26.85
C ILE A 76 -3.18 -2.10 -26.68
N ASP A 77 -4.36 -2.46 -26.17
CA ASP A 77 -5.39 -1.49 -25.83
C ASP A 77 -4.90 -0.59 -24.69
N HIS A 78 -5.03 0.73 -24.87
CA HIS A 78 -4.55 1.71 -23.93
C HIS A 78 -5.54 2.86 -23.69
N ALA A 79 -5.64 3.31 -22.45
CA ALA A 79 -6.42 4.48 -22.08
C ALA A 79 -5.57 5.52 -21.34
N ILE A 80 -5.72 6.80 -21.70
CA ILE A 80 -5.20 7.92 -20.91
C ILE A 80 -6.30 8.37 -19.95
N LEU A 81 -6.06 8.22 -18.65
CA LEU A 81 -6.99 8.55 -17.59
C LEU A 81 -6.68 9.94 -17.04
N ARG A 82 -7.66 10.83 -17.07
CA ARG A 82 -7.53 12.21 -16.58
C ARG A 82 -8.56 12.50 -15.53
N GLY A 83 -8.19 13.27 -14.52
CA GLY A 83 -9.10 13.74 -13.49
C GLY A 83 -8.52 14.94 -12.75
N PRO A 84 -9.36 15.87 -12.27
CA PRO A 84 -8.90 17.00 -11.51
C PRO A 84 -8.31 16.54 -10.19
N LEU A 85 -7.17 17.10 -9.81
CA LEU A 85 -6.61 16.86 -8.48
C LEU A 85 -7.60 17.41 -7.44
N PRO A 86 -8.12 16.59 -6.50
CA PRO A 86 -9.11 17.06 -5.53
C PRO A 86 -8.60 18.31 -4.80
N GLU A 87 -9.33 19.42 -4.89
CA GLU A 87 -9.02 20.62 -4.12
C GLU A 87 -9.30 20.37 -2.64
N ARG A 88 -8.34 20.69 -1.79
CA ARG A 88 -8.53 20.71 -0.34
C ARG A 88 -8.31 22.14 0.13
N ALA A 89 -9.37 22.79 0.60
CA ALA A 89 -9.31 24.16 1.09
C ALA A 89 -8.14 24.34 2.09
N GLY A 90 -7.23 25.25 1.77
CA GLY A 90 -6.27 25.80 2.72
C GLY A 90 -4.94 25.08 2.94
N HIS A 91 -4.62 23.95 2.29
CA HIS A 91 -3.34 23.26 2.52
C HIS A 91 -2.69 22.76 1.22
N THR A 92 -1.52 23.33 0.88
CA THR A 92 -0.59 22.81 -0.14
C THR A 92 0.13 21.53 0.31
N ALA A 93 -0.12 21.10 1.55
CA ALA A 93 0.47 19.91 2.13
C ALA A 93 -0.13 18.64 1.50
N ASN A 94 0.77 17.70 1.15
CA ASN A 94 0.45 16.34 0.72
C ASN A 94 -0.04 16.15 -0.72
N VAL A 95 0.44 16.96 -1.69
CA VAL A 95 0.13 16.82 -3.12
C VAL A 95 0.41 15.40 -3.62
N SER A 96 1.53 14.80 -3.22
CA SER A 96 1.90 13.43 -3.61
C SER A 96 0.90 12.38 -3.14
N ALA A 97 0.34 12.50 -1.92
CA ALA A 97 -0.67 11.57 -1.43
C ALA A 97 -2.01 11.74 -2.16
N ARG A 98 -2.38 12.98 -2.48
CA ARG A 98 -3.61 13.29 -3.25
C ARG A 98 -3.49 12.77 -4.69
N ALA A 99 -2.36 13.01 -5.34
CA ALA A 99 -2.08 12.47 -6.68
C ALA A 99 -2.08 10.93 -6.69
N ARG A 100 -1.56 10.32 -5.61
CA ARG A 100 -1.62 8.86 -5.44
C ARG A 100 -3.05 8.35 -5.26
N ALA A 101 -3.88 9.01 -4.46
CA ALA A 101 -5.29 8.64 -4.28
C ALA A 101 -6.05 8.74 -5.61
N LEU A 102 -5.98 9.90 -6.29
CA LEU A 102 -6.59 10.10 -7.60
C LEU A 102 -6.15 9.02 -8.62
N ARG A 103 -4.86 8.66 -8.63
CA ARG A 103 -4.36 7.60 -9.51
C ARG A 103 -5.10 6.29 -9.29
N TYR A 104 -5.24 5.86 -8.05
CA TYR A 104 -5.94 4.60 -7.76
C TYR A 104 -7.43 4.69 -8.05
N ASP A 105 -8.08 5.82 -7.74
CA ASP A 105 -9.51 6.02 -8.05
C ASP A 105 -9.77 5.90 -9.56
N LEU A 106 -8.94 6.55 -10.38
CA LEU A 106 -9.04 6.48 -11.84
C LEU A 106 -8.74 5.08 -12.38
N LEU A 107 -7.73 4.40 -11.84
CA LEU A 107 -7.39 3.02 -12.24
C LEU A 107 -8.51 2.04 -11.86
N HIS A 108 -9.13 2.18 -10.70
CA HIS A 108 -10.27 1.36 -10.29
C HIS A 108 -11.48 1.59 -11.19
N ALA A 109 -11.82 2.84 -11.46
CA ALA A 109 -12.93 3.18 -12.38
C ALA A 109 -12.70 2.62 -13.79
N HIS A 110 -11.47 2.71 -14.30
CA HIS A 110 -11.12 2.13 -15.59
C HIS A 110 -11.21 0.60 -15.58
N ALA A 111 -10.67 -0.05 -14.56
CA ALA A 111 -10.75 -1.49 -14.41
C ALA A 111 -12.20 -2.00 -14.37
N ASP A 112 -13.11 -1.25 -13.72
CA ASP A 112 -14.54 -1.55 -13.74
C ASP A 112 -15.14 -1.39 -15.14
N ALA A 113 -14.79 -0.32 -15.84
CA ALA A 113 -15.32 -0.02 -17.18
C ALA A 113 -14.91 -1.07 -18.24
N VAL A 114 -13.69 -1.60 -18.13
CA VAL A 114 -13.18 -2.63 -19.07
C VAL A 114 -13.40 -4.05 -18.57
N GLY A 115 -13.92 -4.27 -17.38
CA GLY A 115 -14.13 -5.59 -16.77
C GLY A 115 -12.83 -6.26 -16.31
N ALA A 116 -11.75 -5.49 -16.06
CA ALA A 116 -10.50 -6.07 -15.56
C ALA A 116 -10.64 -6.52 -14.11
N ALA A 117 -10.26 -7.75 -13.82
CA ALA A 117 -10.31 -8.31 -12.46
C ALA A 117 -9.24 -7.69 -11.56
N HIS A 118 -8.08 -7.39 -12.12
CA HIS A 118 -6.91 -6.90 -11.40
C HIS A 118 -6.30 -5.65 -12.02
N ILE A 119 -5.62 -4.85 -11.18
CA ILE A 119 -4.82 -3.70 -11.58
C ILE A 119 -3.36 -4.03 -11.24
N ALA A 120 -2.50 -4.19 -12.24
CA ALA A 120 -1.09 -4.49 -12.02
C ALA A 120 -0.26 -3.21 -11.93
N THR A 121 0.63 -3.14 -10.93
CA THR A 121 1.57 -2.03 -10.74
C THR A 121 3.00 -2.54 -10.60
N ALA A 122 3.98 -1.79 -11.13
CA ALA A 122 5.36 -2.21 -11.30
C ALA A 122 6.26 -1.99 -10.07
N HIS A 123 5.75 -2.26 -8.86
CA HIS A 123 6.60 -2.27 -7.68
C HIS A 123 7.53 -3.48 -7.72
N HIS A 124 8.80 -3.29 -7.37
CA HIS A 124 9.86 -4.29 -7.49
C HIS A 124 10.68 -4.45 -6.19
N ALA A 125 11.67 -5.35 -6.17
CA ALA A 125 12.44 -5.68 -4.97
C ALA A 125 13.19 -4.47 -4.38
N ASP A 126 13.73 -3.60 -5.23
CA ASP A 126 14.42 -2.39 -4.75
C ASP A 126 13.44 -1.41 -4.06
N ASP A 127 12.16 -1.36 -4.47
CA ASP A 127 11.10 -0.62 -3.75
C ASP A 127 10.82 -1.21 -2.36
N GLN A 128 10.96 -2.53 -2.20
CA GLN A 128 10.84 -3.17 -0.89
C GLN A 128 11.97 -2.72 0.04
N VAL A 129 13.21 -2.67 -0.45
CA VAL A 129 14.36 -2.17 0.33
C VAL A 129 14.12 -0.74 0.78
N GLU A 130 13.77 0.16 -0.15
CA GLU A 130 13.47 1.56 0.15
C GLU A 130 12.37 1.67 1.22
N THR A 131 11.27 0.94 1.01
CA THR A 131 10.10 0.99 1.90
C THR A 131 10.43 0.43 3.29
N LEU A 132 11.14 -0.68 3.37
CA LEU A 132 11.52 -1.31 4.63
C LEU A 132 12.39 -0.36 5.46
N ILE A 133 13.45 0.20 4.86
CA ILE A 133 14.37 1.11 5.56
C ILE A 133 13.66 2.38 6.03
N MET A 134 12.81 2.98 5.18
CA MET A 134 12.03 4.15 5.57
C MET A 134 11.06 3.85 6.73
N ARG A 135 10.48 2.66 6.78
CA ARG A 135 9.57 2.24 7.84
C ARG A 135 10.29 1.86 9.12
N LEU A 136 11.45 1.19 9.02
CA LEU A 136 12.34 0.93 10.16
C LEU A 136 12.74 2.23 10.84
N ASN A 137 13.17 3.23 10.07
CA ASN A 137 13.56 4.54 10.59
C ASN A 137 12.42 5.31 11.27
N ARG A 138 11.17 4.94 10.98
CA ARG A 138 9.96 5.50 11.61
C ARG A 138 9.44 4.67 12.78
N GLY A 139 10.13 3.60 13.18
CA GLY A 139 9.71 2.71 14.25
C GLY A 139 8.47 1.89 13.92
N ALA A 140 8.32 1.46 12.67
CA ALA A 140 7.17 0.65 12.27
C ALA A 140 7.21 -0.75 12.90
N GLY A 141 6.06 -1.24 13.36
CA GLY A 141 5.88 -2.62 13.80
C GLY A 141 5.74 -3.61 12.64
N VAL A 142 5.42 -4.87 12.95
CA VAL A 142 5.35 -6.00 12.00
C VAL A 142 4.56 -5.65 10.73
N GLY A 143 3.32 -5.16 10.88
CA GLY A 143 2.48 -4.81 9.73
C GLY A 143 3.06 -3.69 8.86
N GLY A 144 3.78 -2.75 9.47
CA GLY A 144 4.51 -1.72 8.73
C GLY A 144 5.71 -2.28 7.99
N LEU A 145 6.51 -3.13 8.64
CA LEU A 145 7.72 -3.74 8.06
C LEU A 145 7.43 -4.78 6.98
N ALA A 146 6.23 -5.32 6.90
CA ALA A 146 5.78 -6.18 5.82
C ALA A 146 5.85 -5.53 4.41
N GLY A 147 6.37 -4.33 4.31
CA GLY A 147 6.68 -3.68 3.03
C GLY A 147 5.46 -3.41 2.16
N VAL A 148 5.69 -3.41 0.85
CA VAL A 148 4.65 -3.32 -0.16
C VAL A 148 4.03 -4.72 -0.33
N ARG A 149 2.73 -4.84 -0.14
CA ARG A 149 2.02 -6.13 -0.28
C ARG A 149 1.90 -6.55 -1.73
N ALA A 150 2.03 -7.86 -1.99
CA ALA A 150 1.82 -8.41 -3.33
C ALA A 150 0.40 -8.15 -3.83
N VAL A 151 -0.58 -8.22 -2.92
CA VAL A 151 -2.00 -7.94 -3.20
C VAL A 151 -2.55 -6.92 -2.22
N THR A 152 -3.35 -5.99 -2.70
CA THR A 152 -4.12 -5.04 -1.89
C THR A 152 -5.45 -4.78 -2.61
N GLY A 153 -6.52 -5.43 -2.17
CA GLY A 153 -7.77 -5.44 -2.94
C GLY A 153 -7.53 -6.00 -4.34
N ARG A 154 -7.89 -5.25 -5.38
CA ARG A 154 -7.66 -5.62 -6.79
C ARG A 154 -6.26 -5.28 -7.31
N VAL A 155 -5.48 -4.53 -6.53
CA VAL A 155 -4.13 -4.11 -6.96
C VAL A 155 -3.13 -5.23 -6.70
N ILE A 156 -2.47 -5.69 -7.77
CA ILE A 156 -1.45 -6.74 -7.74
C ILE A 156 -0.08 -6.16 -8.10
N ARG A 157 0.98 -6.79 -7.58
CA ARG A 157 2.38 -6.36 -7.78
C ARG A 157 3.25 -7.58 -8.09
N PRO A 158 3.19 -8.08 -9.31
CA PRO A 158 3.85 -9.34 -9.66
C PRO A 158 5.38 -9.24 -9.76
N LEU A 159 5.94 -8.01 -9.75
CA LEU A 159 7.37 -7.79 -9.89
C LEU A 159 8.12 -7.60 -8.55
N LEU A 160 7.50 -7.86 -7.40
CA LEU A 160 8.11 -7.62 -6.08
C LEU A 160 9.38 -8.43 -5.81
N GLY A 161 9.58 -9.55 -6.49
CA GLY A 161 10.81 -10.35 -6.41
C GLY A 161 11.89 -9.94 -7.39
N TRP A 162 11.67 -8.95 -8.28
CA TRP A 162 12.54 -8.62 -9.39
C TRP A 162 13.34 -7.36 -9.12
N ARG A 163 14.56 -7.33 -9.63
CA ARG A 163 15.44 -6.17 -9.50
C ARG A 163 15.13 -5.13 -10.59
N ARG A 164 15.26 -3.86 -10.25
CA ARG A 164 15.10 -2.75 -11.20
C ARG A 164 16.00 -2.89 -12.43
N ALA A 165 17.24 -3.36 -12.25
CA ALA A 165 18.17 -3.57 -13.35
C ALA A 165 17.67 -4.62 -14.36
N GLU A 166 17.00 -5.68 -13.89
CA GLU A 166 16.41 -6.70 -14.77
C GLU A 166 15.25 -6.13 -15.58
N LEU A 167 14.40 -5.29 -14.97
CA LEU A 167 13.30 -4.62 -15.64
C LEU A 167 13.81 -3.66 -16.72
N GLY A 168 14.85 -2.88 -16.42
CA GLY A 168 15.51 -2.02 -17.39
C GLY A 168 16.10 -2.79 -18.57
N ALA A 169 16.68 -3.96 -18.33
CA ALA A 169 17.22 -4.82 -19.39
C ALA A 169 16.14 -5.34 -20.34
N ILE A 170 14.92 -5.64 -19.85
CA ILE A 170 13.79 -6.05 -20.70
C ILE A 170 13.39 -4.93 -21.66
N VAL A 171 13.26 -3.71 -21.12
CA VAL A 171 12.85 -2.54 -21.93
C VAL A 171 13.91 -2.21 -22.98
N ALA A 172 15.20 -2.28 -22.60
CA ALA A 172 16.30 -2.07 -23.53
C ALA A 172 16.33 -3.15 -24.62
N ALA A 173 16.12 -4.43 -24.27
CA ALA A 173 16.04 -5.53 -25.24
C ALA A 173 14.86 -5.38 -26.22
N ALA A 174 13.77 -4.73 -25.81
CA ALA A 174 12.64 -4.39 -26.67
C ALA A 174 12.89 -3.15 -27.56
N GLY A 175 14.08 -2.53 -27.48
CA GLY A 175 14.43 -1.34 -28.26
C GLY A 175 13.68 -0.07 -27.83
N ILE A 176 13.19 -0.01 -26.59
CA ILE A 176 12.40 1.12 -26.08
C ILE A 176 13.29 2.04 -25.27
N VAL A 177 13.22 3.35 -25.55
CA VAL A 177 13.78 4.41 -24.71
C VAL A 177 12.69 4.87 -23.75
N ALA A 178 12.78 4.47 -22.50
CA ALA A 178 11.80 4.83 -21.47
C ALA A 178 11.86 6.31 -21.11
N VAL A 179 10.73 6.85 -20.64
CA VAL A 179 10.66 8.21 -20.11
C VAL A 179 11.42 8.28 -18.76
N GLU A 180 12.30 9.27 -18.63
CA GLU A 180 12.97 9.59 -17.38
C GLU A 180 12.19 10.68 -16.64
N ASP A 181 11.53 10.33 -15.54
CA ASP A 181 10.85 11.31 -14.69
C ASP A 181 11.88 12.09 -13.84
N PRO A 182 12.02 13.42 -14.04
CA PRO A 182 12.95 14.25 -13.29
C PRO A 182 12.73 14.19 -11.76
N SER A 183 11.52 13.88 -11.31
CA SER A 183 11.21 13.74 -9.88
C SER A 183 11.94 12.56 -9.22
N ASN A 184 12.33 11.55 -9.99
CA ASN A 184 13.08 10.38 -9.50
C ASN A 184 14.51 10.73 -9.06
N VAL A 185 15.07 11.82 -9.55
CA VAL A 185 16.44 12.29 -9.26
C VAL A 185 16.47 13.46 -8.26
N SER A 186 15.32 14.02 -7.93
CA SER A 186 15.21 15.21 -7.10
C SER A 186 15.46 14.92 -5.61
N ASP A 187 16.49 15.52 -5.02
CA ASP A 187 16.82 15.37 -3.59
C ASP A 187 15.78 15.99 -2.63
N ARG A 188 14.75 16.62 -3.18
CA ARG A 188 13.61 17.16 -2.41
C ARG A 188 12.80 16.05 -1.71
N TYR A 189 12.88 14.82 -2.22
CA TYR A 189 12.10 13.68 -1.71
C TYR A 189 12.98 12.69 -0.96
N ASP A 190 12.60 12.34 0.26
CA ASP A 190 13.30 11.38 1.11
C ASP A 190 13.63 10.06 0.40
N ARG A 191 12.71 9.59 -0.43
CA ARG A 191 12.87 8.34 -1.17
C ARG A 191 13.94 8.43 -2.26
N ALA A 192 14.03 9.55 -2.97
CA ALA A 192 15.08 9.76 -3.98
C ALA A 192 16.46 9.87 -3.34
N ARG A 193 16.57 10.57 -2.20
CA ARG A 193 17.80 10.64 -1.41
C ARG A 193 18.25 9.26 -0.92
N LEU A 194 17.30 8.49 -0.35
CA LEU A 194 17.58 7.13 0.12
C LEU A 194 18.06 6.23 -1.03
N ARG A 195 17.42 6.30 -2.19
CA ARG A 195 17.81 5.52 -3.38
C ARG A 195 19.25 5.78 -3.79
N LYS A 196 19.69 7.07 -3.82
CA LYS A 196 21.07 7.42 -4.12
C LYS A 196 22.06 6.85 -3.09
N GLN A 197 21.69 6.88 -1.81
CA GLN A 197 22.53 6.31 -0.74
C GLN A 197 22.60 4.79 -0.85
N LEU A 198 21.49 4.12 -1.12
CA LEU A 198 21.42 2.66 -1.29
C LEU A 198 22.19 2.17 -2.51
N ALA A 199 22.30 2.95 -3.56
CA ALA A 199 23.09 2.60 -4.74
C ALA A 199 24.59 2.45 -4.46
N ALA A 200 25.09 3.03 -3.37
CA ALA A 200 26.49 2.91 -2.92
C ALA A 200 26.69 1.71 -1.96
N ILE A 201 25.62 0.98 -1.62
CA ILE A 201 25.67 -0.15 -0.68
C ILE A 201 25.53 -1.45 -1.46
N ASP A 202 26.59 -2.24 -1.51
CA ASP A 202 26.68 -3.48 -2.30
C ASP A 202 26.28 -4.75 -1.51
N TRP A 203 26.28 -4.70 -0.18
CA TRP A 203 25.95 -5.84 0.67
C TRP A 203 24.44 -6.05 0.92
N ILE A 204 23.57 -5.11 0.53
CA ILE A 204 22.13 -5.27 0.64
C ILE A 204 21.61 -6.07 -0.56
N ASP A 205 21.18 -7.29 -0.31
CA ASP A 205 20.48 -8.14 -1.28
C ASP A 205 18.99 -7.83 -1.28
N ALA A 206 18.50 -7.16 -2.32
CA ALA A 206 17.11 -6.78 -2.41
C ALA A 206 16.15 -7.98 -2.49
N ALA A 207 16.57 -9.12 -3.06
CA ALA A 207 15.75 -10.33 -3.09
C ALA A 207 15.56 -10.91 -1.69
N ARG A 208 16.62 -10.92 -0.87
CA ARG A 208 16.54 -11.35 0.54
C ARG A 208 15.70 -10.40 1.37
N VAL A 209 15.79 -9.09 1.14
CA VAL A 209 14.94 -8.09 1.80
C VAL A 209 13.48 -8.28 1.40
N ALA A 210 13.20 -8.53 0.12
CA ALA A 210 11.84 -8.82 -0.35
C ALA A 210 11.28 -10.10 0.28
N ALA A 211 12.10 -11.16 0.42
CA ALA A 211 11.70 -12.39 1.10
C ALA A 211 11.39 -12.14 2.59
N SER A 212 12.22 -11.33 3.28
CA SER A 212 11.94 -10.94 4.67
C SER A 212 10.65 -10.13 4.82
N ALA A 213 10.39 -9.21 3.89
CA ALA A 213 9.14 -8.45 3.87
C ALA A 213 7.92 -9.35 3.64
N SER A 214 8.05 -10.39 2.78
CA SER A 214 7.00 -11.40 2.58
C SER A 214 6.75 -12.20 3.85
N ALA A 215 7.77 -12.68 4.53
CA ALA A 215 7.62 -13.43 5.79
C ALA A 215 6.94 -12.57 6.89
N LEU A 216 7.26 -11.27 6.95
CA LEU A 216 6.58 -10.33 7.83
C LEU A 216 5.12 -10.10 7.42
N ALA A 217 4.82 -10.19 6.11
CA ALA A 217 3.45 -10.12 5.61
C ALA A 217 2.63 -11.32 6.06
N ASP A 218 3.19 -12.53 5.97
CA ASP A 218 2.56 -13.77 6.40
C ASP A 218 2.32 -13.76 7.92
N ALA A 219 3.30 -13.28 8.70
CA ALA A 219 3.14 -13.09 10.15
C ALA A 219 2.02 -12.10 10.49
N GLU A 220 1.92 -10.99 9.76
CA GLU A 220 0.85 -9.99 9.94
C GLU A 220 -0.52 -10.58 9.58
N GLU A 221 -0.61 -11.41 8.55
CA GLU A 221 -1.84 -12.12 8.17
C GLU A 221 -2.28 -13.08 9.28
N ALA A 222 -1.33 -13.86 9.82
CA ALA A 222 -1.60 -14.76 10.95
C ALA A 222 -2.10 -13.99 12.18
N ILE A 223 -1.46 -12.87 12.53
CA ILE A 223 -1.94 -11.99 13.61
C ILE A 223 -3.34 -11.47 13.28
N GLY A 224 -3.59 -11.05 12.05
CA GLY A 224 -4.90 -10.58 11.61
C GLY A 224 -5.98 -11.66 11.73
N TRP A 225 -5.63 -12.92 11.45
CA TRP A 225 -6.55 -14.05 11.65
C TRP A 225 -6.90 -14.25 13.12
N VAL A 226 -5.89 -14.24 14.02
CA VAL A 226 -6.10 -14.29 15.47
C VAL A 226 -6.97 -13.13 15.95
N MET A 227 -6.71 -11.91 15.45
CA MET A 227 -7.48 -10.72 15.83
C MET A 227 -8.96 -10.81 15.47
N ARG A 228 -9.32 -11.48 14.38
CA ARG A 228 -10.74 -11.68 14.01
C ARG A 228 -11.45 -12.57 15.05
N GLN A 229 -10.80 -13.61 15.55
CA GLN A 229 -11.36 -14.48 16.60
C GLN A 229 -11.47 -13.71 17.93
N LEU A 230 -10.38 -13.07 18.36
CA LEU A 230 -10.35 -12.33 19.61
C LEU A 230 -11.33 -11.14 19.61
N GLY A 231 -11.55 -10.49 18.48
CA GLY A 231 -12.54 -9.41 18.35
C GLY A 231 -13.96 -9.88 18.68
N THR A 232 -14.30 -11.12 18.34
CA THR A 232 -15.60 -11.73 18.68
C THR A 232 -15.66 -12.20 20.14
N ASP A 233 -14.56 -12.79 20.63
CA ASP A 233 -14.55 -13.46 21.94
C ASP A 233 -14.29 -12.49 23.09
N ARG A 234 -13.57 -11.39 22.88
CA ARG A 234 -13.05 -10.48 23.88
C ARG A 234 -13.64 -9.07 23.86
N VAL A 235 -14.41 -8.74 22.82
CA VAL A 235 -15.06 -7.42 22.71
C VAL A 235 -16.57 -7.59 22.64
N ALA A 236 -17.28 -7.04 23.62
CA ALA A 236 -18.73 -7.07 23.69
C ALA A 236 -19.33 -5.66 23.58
N ALA A 237 -20.49 -5.53 22.94
CA ALA A 237 -21.24 -4.27 22.92
C ALA A 237 -21.95 -4.05 24.27
N GLU A 238 -21.84 -2.85 24.83
CA GLU A 238 -22.54 -2.40 26.04
C GLU A 238 -23.24 -1.08 25.73
N GLY A 239 -24.46 -1.14 25.16
CA GLY A 239 -25.15 0.04 24.64
C GLY A 239 -24.31 0.73 23.55
N ASP A 240 -24.04 2.04 23.72
CA ASP A 240 -23.20 2.82 22.80
C ASP A 240 -21.69 2.69 23.10
N SER A 241 -21.31 1.72 23.91
CA SER A 241 -19.94 1.49 24.34
C SER A 241 -19.51 0.06 24.03
N LEU A 242 -18.20 -0.17 24.08
CA LEU A 242 -17.60 -1.50 23.95
C LEU A 242 -16.92 -1.89 25.26
N LEU A 243 -17.05 -3.14 25.63
CA LEU A 243 -16.34 -3.74 26.77
C LEU A 243 -15.28 -4.70 26.20
N LEU A 244 -14.01 -4.48 26.54
CA LEU A 244 -12.88 -5.33 26.18
C LEU A 244 -12.39 -6.07 27.42
N ASP A 245 -12.30 -7.40 27.34
CA ASP A 245 -11.57 -8.24 28.29
C ASP A 245 -10.16 -8.50 27.74
N PRO A 246 -9.10 -7.85 28.23
CA PRO A 246 -7.74 -8.09 27.78
C PRO A 246 -7.19 -9.44 28.25
N GLY A 247 -7.70 -9.97 29.37
CA GLY A 247 -7.20 -11.21 29.98
C GLY A 247 -5.69 -11.23 30.14
N ASP A 248 -5.11 -12.37 29.83
CA ASP A 248 -3.66 -12.65 29.82
C ASP A 248 -3.03 -12.59 28.41
N LEU A 249 -3.66 -11.87 27.48
CA LEU A 249 -3.19 -11.78 26.12
C LEU A 249 -1.83 -11.06 25.99
N PRO A 250 -0.98 -11.49 25.04
CA PRO A 250 0.25 -10.75 24.72
C PRO A 250 -0.02 -9.27 24.38
N PHE A 251 0.88 -8.39 24.80
CA PHE A 251 0.74 -6.93 24.66
C PHE A 251 0.32 -6.47 23.25
N GLU A 252 0.89 -7.05 22.19
CA GLU A 252 0.56 -6.67 20.82
C GLU A 252 -0.90 -7.00 20.46
N LEU A 253 -1.44 -8.10 20.95
CA LEU A 253 -2.85 -8.45 20.72
C LEU A 253 -3.77 -7.50 21.51
N VAL A 254 -3.44 -7.19 22.76
CA VAL A 254 -4.15 -6.18 23.56
C VAL A 254 -4.13 -4.83 22.87
N ARG A 255 -2.96 -4.37 22.42
CA ARG A 255 -2.81 -3.11 21.69
C ARG A 255 -3.71 -3.03 20.44
N ARG A 256 -3.82 -4.13 19.69
CA ARG A 256 -4.68 -4.21 18.50
C ARG A 256 -6.16 -4.26 18.84
N LEU A 257 -6.54 -4.93 19.94
CA LEU A 257 -7.93 -4.91 20.41
C LEU A 257 -8.34 -3.51 20.86
N VAL A 258 -7.43 -2.78 21.55
CA VAL A 258 -7.65 -1.37 21.90
C VAL A 258 -7.81 -0.52 20.64
N GLU A 259 -6.95 -0.71 19.62
CA GLU A 259 -7.09 -0.02 18.34
C GLU A 259 -8.44 -0.33 17.68
N HIS A 260 -8.86 -1.58 17.68
CA HIS A 260 -10.15 -2.04 17.16
C HIS A 260 -11.31 -1.33 17.86
N CYS A 261 -11.32 -1.30 19.21
CA CYS A 261 -12.36 -0.59 19.98
C CYS A 261 -12.40 0.91 19.67
N VAL A 262 -11.22 1.56 19.58
CA VAL A 262 -11.14 2.98 19.25
C VAL A 262 -11.72 3.25 17.86
N ARG A 263 -11.38 2.44 16.84
CA ARG A 263 -11.89 2.61 15.48
C ARG A 263 -13.39 2.33 15.35
N GLN A 264 -13.92 1.41 16.14
CA GLN A 264 -15.36 1.17 16.15
C GLN A 264 -16.16 2.35 16.74
N ILE A 265 -15.63 2.99 17.78
CA ILE A 265 -16.28 4.16 18.41
C ILE A 265 -16.07 5.44 17.58
N ASP A 266 -14.86 5.64 17.05
CA ASP A 266 -14.47 6.79 16.22
C ASP A 266 -13.71 6.33 14.97
N PRO A 267 -14.41 6.00 13.87
CA PRO A 267 -13.77 5.58 12.62
C PRO A 267 -12.82 6.62 12.01
N ALA A 268 -12.99 7.90 12.36
CA ALA A 268 -12.16 9.00 11.87
C ALA A 268 -10.93 9.28 12.74
N ALA A 269 -10.74 8.54 13.85
CA ALA A 269 -9.63 8.76 14.75
C ALA A 269 -8.26 8.59 14.05
N GLU A 270 -7.43 9.63 14.14
CA GLU A 270 -6.03 9.57 13.72
C GLU A 270 -5.20 8.86 14.81
N ILE A 271 -4.95 7.57 14.60
CA ILE A 271 -4.29 6.73 15.61
C ILE A 271 -2.80 6.64 15.30
N ARG A 272 -1.97 7.11 16.25
CA ARG A 272 -0.52 6.91 16.25
C ARG A 272 -0.16 5.75 17.19
N GLY A 273 0.75 4.87 16.76
CA GLY A 273 1.15 3.70 17.54
C GLY A 273 1.59 4.02 18.96
N SER A 274 2.35 5.11 19.16
CA SER A 274 2.76 5.57 20.50
C SER A 274 1.59 6.02 21.38
N ALA A 275 0.50 6.53 20.80
CA ALA A 275 -0.69 6.91 21.56
C ALA A 275 -1.45 5.66 22.05
N LEU A 276 -1.56 4.61 21.22
CA LEU A 276 -2.12 3.33 21.64
C LEU A 276 -1.32 2.69 22.76
N VAL A 277 0.02 2.68 22.65
CA VAL A 277 0.89 2.14 23.71
C VAL A 277 0.66 2.86 25.03
N ARG A 278 0.55 4.20 25.02
CA ARG A 278 0.24 4.97 26.23
C ARG A 278 -1.15 4.64 26.78
N MET A 279 -2.16 4.50 25.91
CA MET A 279 -3.52 4.15 26.33
C MET A 279 -3.55 2.77 27.01
N VAL A 280 -2.93 1.75 26.40
CA VAL A 280 -2.85 0.41 27.01
C VAL A 280 -2.18 0.47 28.39
N LYS A 281 -1.02 1.11 28.51
CA LYS A 281 -0.30 1.22 29.79
C LYS A 281 -1.11 1.93 30.88
N ALA A 282 -1.83 3.00 30.53
CA ALA A 282 -2.70 3.69 31.50
C ALA A 282 -3.84 2.77 31.99
N LEU A 283 -4.47 2.03 31.07
CA LEU A 283 -5.54 1.10 31.42
C LEU A 283 -5.04 -0.07 32.28
N GLU A 284 -3.85 -0.61 32.01
CA GLU A 284 -3.17 -1.61 32.82
C GLU A 284 -2.86 -1.10 34.24
N SER A 285 -2.55 0.21 34.35
CA SER A 285 -2.33 0.87 35.67
C SER A 285 -3.62 1.28 36.38
N GLY A 286 -4.79 0.96 35.82
CA GLY A 286 -6.09 1.33 36.42
C GLY A 286 -6.50 2.78 36.16
N GLU A 287 -5.84 3.47 35.20
CA GLU A 287 -6.12 4.87 34.85
C GLU A 287 -7.04 4.99 33.65
N THR A 288 -7.87 6.03 33.62
CA THR A 288 -8.65 6.40 32.44
C THR A 288 -7.76 7.03 31.40
N ALA A 289 -7.94 6.63 30.13
CA ALA A 289 -7.19 7.15 29.01
C ALA A 289 -8.11 7.68 27.90
N MET A 290 -7.61 8.64 27.12
CA MET A 290 -8.33 9.21 25.98
C MET A 290 -7.47 9.17 24.71
N LEU A 291 -8.13 8.87 23.57
CA LEU A 291 -7.52 8.93 22.24
C LEU A 291 -8.57 9.42 21.24
N GLY A 292 -8.30 10.57 20.61
CA GLY A 292 -9.32 11.23 19.78
C GLY A 292 -10.59 11.55 20.59
N ASN A 293 -11.72 11.14 20.08
CA ASN A 293 -13.03 11.28 20.73
C ASN A 293 -13.44 10.03 21.51
N VAL A 294 -12.48 9.15 21.85
CA VAL A 294 -12.74 7.94 22.60
C VAL A 294 -12.14 8.04 24.00
N VAL A 295 -12.92 7.73 25.03
CA VAL A 295 -12.49 7.54 26.39
C VAL A 295 -12.55 6.06 26.73
N ALA A 296 -11.47 5.55 27.32
CA ALA A 296 -11.40 4.19 27.85
C ALA A 296 -11.20 4.22 29.37
N THR A 297 -12.00 3.43 30.09
CA THR A 297 -12.00 3.37 31.56
C THR A 297 -11.87 1.93 32.02
N PRO A 298 -10.98 1.64 32.98
CA PRO A 298 -10.95 0.33 33.63
C PRO A 298 -12.27 0.05 34.39
N ARG A 299 -12.66 -1.24 34.39
CA ARG A 299 -13.81 -1.75 35.11
C ARG A 299 -13.39 -2.83 36.11
N SER A 300 -14.31 -3.24 36.98
CA SER A 300 -14.13 -4.42 37.83
C SER A 300 -13.82 -5.65 36.99
N LEU A 301 -13.11 -6.61 37.56
CA LEU A 301 -12.69 -7.87 36.92
C LEU A 301 -11.70 -7.68 35.74
N GLY A 302 -10.98 -6.55 35.66
CA GLY A 302 -9.93 -6.32 34.68
C GLY A 302 -10.41 -5.91 33.28
N ALA A 303 -11.70 -5.82 33.03
CA ALA A 303 -12.25 -5.36 31.76
C ALA A 303 -12.07 -3.84 31.57
N TRP A 304 -12.07 -3.40 30.31
CA TRP A 304 -11.96 -1.99 29.91
C TRP A 304 -13.16 -1.56 29.07
N ARG A 305 -13.77 -0.45 29.45
CA ARG A 305 -14.91 0.12 28.73
C ARG A 305 -14.46 1.27 27.84
N PHE A 306 -14.85 1.20 26.55
CA PHE A 306 -14.62 2.24 25.55
C PHE A 306 -15.93 2.92 25.19
N GLY A 307 -15.93 4.25 25.15
CA GLY A 307 -17.10 5.04 24.77
C GLY A 307 -16.72 6.38 24.17
N LYS A 308 -17.69 7.11 23.64
CA LYS A 308 -17.47 8.48 23.15
C LYS A 308 -17.08 9.39 24.32
N ALA A 309 -16.04 10.19 24.11
CA ALA A 309 -15.67 11.21 25.06
C ALA A 309 -16.80 12.26 25.19
N PRO A 310 -17.08 12.77 26.39
CA PRO A 310 -18.04 13.86 26.56
C PRO A 310 -17.56 15.08 25.74
N PRO A 311 -18.49 15.88 25.19
CA PRO A 311 -18.14 17.08 24.45
C PRO A 311 -17.27 17.99 25.34
N ARG A 312 -16.19 18.53 24.77
CA ARG A 312 -15.37 19.51 25.47
C ARG A 312 -16.25 20.70 25.85
N ARG A 313 -16.37 20.98 27.14
CA ARG A 313 -16.94 22.25 27.60
C ARG A 313 -15.99 23.34 27.08
N LEU A 314 -16.48 24.13 26.12
CA LEU A 314 -15.83 25.42 25.79
C LEU A 314 -15.97 26.31 27.04
N LEU A 315 -14.87 26.56 27.73
CA LEU A 315 -14.75 27.60 28.76
C LEU A 315 -14.59 28.95 28.07
#